data_86c0f535e085753a0f6a260b9933c46e
#
_entry.id   86c0f535e085753a0f6a260b9933c46e
#
_cell.length_a   1.000
_cell.length_b   1.000
_cell.length_c   1.000
_cell.angle_alpha   90.00
_cell.angle_beta   90.00
_cell.angle_gamma   90.00
#
_symmetry.space_group_name_H-M   'P 1'
#
loop_
_entity.id
_entity.type
_entity.pdbx_description
1 polymer ?
#
loop_
_entity_poly.entity_id
_entity_poly.type
_entity_poly.pdbx_seq_one_letter_code
_entity_poly.pdbx_strand_id
1 'polypeptide(L)'
;MARIIYGVVLVGLLGLAALAVACGDDETQAGGGTSTMPPTTHTIYMEAVEPKGSASVEEEAFPAEALPAGGGYVLEEPDDEGKWVVETYTWSPDQIVVHEGDTVNLEILGVNGKSHDSSIEGHVDSFVVERGKLTSLSFVAGSPGVYKIICSNHPPAMTAELVVLPR
;
A
#
# COMPACT_ATOMS: atom_id res chain seq x y z
N MET A 1 84.01 -38.61 25.93
CA MET A 1 83.86 -39.62 26.97
C MET A 1 82.42 -39.83 27.18
N ALA A 2 81.92 -40.86 26.65
CA ALA A 2 81.21 -42.02 27.13
C ALA A 2 80.24 -41.73 28.28
N ARG A 3 78.94 -41.98 28.06
CA ARG A 3 78.24 -43.19 28.59
C ARG A 3 76.81 -43.25 28.11
N ILE A 4 76.56 -44.35 27.45
CA ILE A 4 75.27 -44.95 27.08
C ILE A 4 74.65 -45.49 28.37
N ILE A 5 73.33 -45.27 28.56
CA ILE A 5 72.47 -46.19 29.36
C ILE A 5 71.19 -46.40 28.63
N TYR A 6 71.00 -47.64 28.26
CA TYR A 6 69.79 -48.25 27.78
C TYR A 6 68.71 -48.32 28.90
N GLY A 7 67.45 -48.05 28.56
CA GLY A 7 66.32 -48.34 29.41
C GLY A 7 65.17 -48.78 28.54
N VAL A 8 64.85 -50.02 28.69
CA VAL A 8 63.93 -50.88 27.96
C VAL A 8 62.50 -50.66 28.39
N VAL A 9 61.61 -50.47 27.40
CA VAL A 9 60.30 -51.11 27.22
C VAL A 9 59.20 -51.00 28.28
N LEU A 10 58.07 -50.57 27.89
CA LEU A 10 56.85 -51.43 28.00
C LEU A 10 55.79 -51.01 26.99
N VAL A 11 55.41 -51.92 26.14
CA VAL A 11 54.30 -51.85 25.20
C VAL A 11 53.00 -51.90 26.01
N GLY A 12 52.23 -50.83 25.93
CA GLY A 12 50.85 -50.83 26.41
C GLY A 12 49.92 -50.55 25.22
N LEU A 13 49.39 -51.61 24.68
CA LEU A 13 48.24 -51.52 23.78
C LEU A 13 47.04 -51.01 24.57
N LEU A 14 46.67 -49.77 24.40
CA LEU A 14 45.33 -49.29 24.76
C LEU A 14 44.56 -49.02 23.48
N GLY A 15 43.58 -49.85 23.27
CA GLY A 15 42.62 -49.71 22.19
C GLY A 15 41.90 -48.38 22.23
N LEU A 16 42.07 -47.59 21.20
CA LEU A 16 41.33 -46.36 20.95
C LEU A 16 40.02 -46.79 20.29
N ALA A 17 38.93 -46.89 21.08
CA ALA A 17 37.58 -46.98 20.53
C ALA A 17 37.28 -45.65 19.85
N ALA A 18 37.30 -45.62 18.54
CA ALA A 18 36.80 -44.51 17.76
C ALA A 18 35.26 -44.47 17.91
N LEU A 19 34.76 -43.54 18.74
CA LEU A 19 33.37 -43.13 18.66
C LEU A 19 33.23 -42.32 17.37
N ALA A 20 32.68 -42.96 16.34
CA ALA A 20 32.14 -42.25 15.20
C ALA A 20 30.88 -41.52 15.68
N VAL A 21 31.03 -40.21 15.98
CA VAL A 21 29.89 -39.31 16.06
C VAL A 21 29.41 -39.12 14.63
N ALA A 22 28.39 -39.87 14.26
CA ALA A 22 27.61 -39.55 13.06
C ALA A 22 26.93 -38.22 13.32
N CYS A 23 27.48 -37.11 12.82
CA CYS A 23 26.72 -35.93 12.58
C CYS A 23 25.69 -36.30 11.50
N GLY A 24 24.50 -36.63 11.92
CA GLY A 24 23.35 -36.63 11.05
C GLY A 24 23.17 -35.19 10.58
N ASP A 25 23.42 -34.96 9.31
CA ASP A 25 22.90 -33.82 8.63
C ASP A 25 21.37 -33.97 8.65
N ASP A 26 20.78 -33.48 9.73
CA ASP A 26 19.37 -33.18 9.76
C ASP A 26 19.19 -31.94 8.87
N GLU A 27 19.18 -32.18 7.56
CA GLU A 27 18.61 -31.20 6.64
C GLU A 27 17.13 -31.08 7.05
N THR A 28 16.92 -30.20 8.03
CA THR A 28 15.61 -29.62 8.24
C THR A 28 15.34 -28.86 6.93
N GLN A 29 14.76 -29.56 5.95
CA GLN A 29 14.03 -28.90 4.90
C GLN A 29 13.08 -27.95 5.62
N ALA A 30 13.44 -26.69 5.68
CA ALA A 30 12.49 -25.62 5.86
C ALA A 30 11.54 -25.76 4.66
N GLY A 31 10.56 -26.64 4.82
CA GLY A 31 9.40 -26.65 3.99
C GLY A 31 8.80 -25.27 4.11
N GLY A 32 9.16 -24.38 3.18
CA GLY A 32 8.46 -23.16 2.93
C GLY A 32 7.05 -23.54 2.52
N GLY A 33 6.25 -23.95 3.49
CA GLY A 33 4.81 -23.98 3.35
C GLY A 33 4.43 -22.52 3.14
N THR A 34 4.22 -22.12 1.90
CA THR A 34 3.45 -20.93 1.60
C THR A 34 2.10 -21.14 2.28
N SER A 35 1.97 -20.58 3.49
CA SER A 35 0.69 -20.49 4.17
C SER A 35 -0.14 -19.52 3.36
N THR A 36 -0.79 -20.00 2.32
CA THR A 36 -1.73 -19.21 1.57
C THR A 36 -2.96 -19.00 2.45
N MET A 37 -3.07 -17.82 3.02
CA MET A 37 -4.31 -17.44 3.71
C MET A 37 -5.46 -17.52 2.71
N PRO A 38 -6.64 -18.04 3.09
CA PRO A 38 -7.77 -18.07 2.17
C PRO A 38 -8.20 -16.64 1.82
N PRO A 39 -8.79 -16.42 0.63
CA PRO A 39 -9.37 -15.15 0.27
C PRO A 39 -10.39 -14.66 1.29
N THR A 40 -10.38 -13.37 1.57
CA THR A 40 -11.25 -12.71 2.55
C THR A 40 -12.18 -11.72 1.85
N THR A 41 -13.34 -11.46 2.42
CA THR A 41 -14.23 -10.40 1.96
C THR A 41 -14.06 -9.18 2.87
N HIS A 42 -13.78 -8.04 2.25
CA HIS A 42 -13.65 -6.74 2.92
C HIS A 42 -14.83 -5.84 2.54
N THR A 43 -15.38 -5.14 3.52
CA THR A 43 -16.25 -3.99 3.27
C THR A 43 -15.46 -2.74 3.64
N ILE A 44 -15.22 -1.89 2.65
CA ILE A 44 -14.41 -0.69 2.77
C ILE A 44 -15.28 0.52 2.50
N TYR A 45 -15.23 1.49 3.39
CA TYR A 45 -15.93 2.76 3.23
C TYR A 45 -14.97 3.80 2.69
N MET A 46 -15.45 4.56 1.71
CA MET A 46 -14.69 5.62 1.05
C MET A 46 -15.59 6.84 0.84
N GLU A 47 -15.00 8.01 0.80
CA GLU A 47 -15.70 9.27 0.54
C GLU A 47 -15.09 9.96 -0.68
N ALA A 48 -15.97 10.52 -1.51
CA ALA A 48 -15.61 11.47 -2.55
C ALA A 48 -15.79 12.88 -1.98
N VAL A 49 -14.69 13.59 -1.74
CA VAL A 49 -14.69 14.88 -1.05
C VAL A 49 -14.03 15.96 -1.90
N GLU A 50 -14.66 17.14 -1.89
CA GLU A 50 -14.14 18.38 -2.47
C GLU A 50 -13.81 19.34 -1.32
N PRO A 51 -12.61 19.26 -0.70
CA PRO A 51 -12.17 20.20 0.31
C PRO A 51 -12.13 21.62 -0.26
N LYS A 52 -12.79 22.56 0.45
CA LYS A 52 -12.82 23.97 0.09
C LYS A 52 -12.40 24.81 1.28
N GLY A 53 -11.62 25.85 0.99
CA GLY A 53 -11.20 26.83 1.96
C GLY A 53 -11.27 28.24 1.38
N SER A 54 -11.35 29.24 2.25
CA SER A 54 -11.22 30.63 1.84
C SER A 54 -10.48 31.42 2.92
N ALA A 55 -9.71 32.41 2.50
CA ALA A 55 -9.02 33.34 3.36
C ALA A 55 -9.18 34.78 2.84
N SER A 56 -8.83 35.78 3.67
CA SER A 56 -8.66 37.14 3.22
C SER A 56 -7.18 37.40 2.96
N VAL A 57 -6.86 38.28 2.02
CA VAL A 57 -5.47 38.67 1.73
C VAL A 57 -4.79 39.36 2.92
N GLU A 58 -5.57 39.86 3.90
CA GLU A 58 -5.05 40.46 5.14
C GLU A 58 -4.55 39.40 6.13
N GLU A 59 -5.18 38.22 6.13
CA GLU A 59 -4.84 37.12 7.03
C GLU A 59 -3.83 36.17 6.39
N GLU A 60 -4.04 35.87 5.10
CA GLU A 60 -3.24 34.95 4.31
C GLU A 60 -3.10 35.48 2.88
N ALA A 61 -1.89 35.82 2.47
CA ALA A 61 -1.64 36.34 1.15
C ALA A 61 -2.00 35.32 0.06
N PHE A 62 -2.65 35.79 -1.01
CA PHE A 62 -2.87 34.95 -2.18
C PHE A 62 -1.53 34.49 -2.77
N PRO A 63 -1.41 33.22 -3.22
CA PRO A 63 -0.17 32.69 -3.78
C PRO A 63 0.35 33.55 -4.95
N ALA A 64 1.60 34.01 -4.84
CA ALA A 64 2.21 34.87 -5.86
C ALA A 64 2.63 34.11 -7.13
N GLU A 65 2.81 32.79 -7.01
CA GLU A 65 3.21 31.93 -8.12
C GLU A 65 2.00 31.15 -8.63
N ALA A 66 1.88 31.09 -9.95
CA ALA A 66 0.84 30.30 -10.59
C ALA A 66 1.06 28.80 -10.28
N LEU A 67 -0.03 28.08 -10.02
CA LEU A 67 0.02 26.62 -9.90
C LEU A 67 0.51 25.99 -11.21
N PRO A 68 1.33 24.95 -11.15
CA PRO A 68 1.68 24.16 -12.31
C PRO A 68 0.41 23.64 -13.01
N ALA A 69 0.43 23.64 -14.34
CA ALA A 69 -0.67 23.07 -15.11
C ALA A 69 -0.94 21.61 -14.66
N GLY A 70 -2.20 21.30 -14.36
CA GLY A 70 -2.58 19.98 -13.87
C GLY A 70 -2.30 19.75 -12.37
N GLY A 71 -2.06 20.79 -11.58
CA GLY A 71 -1.79 20.66 -10.13
C GLY A 71 -2.96 20.17 -9.29
N GLY A 72 -4.17 20.11 -9.84
CA GLY A 72 -5.34 19.53 -9.16
C GLY A 72 -6.01 20.43 -8.13
N TYR A 73 -5.57 21.67 -8.01
CA TYR A 73 -6.21 22.71 -7.21
C TYR A 73 -6.92 23.71 -8.10
N VAL A 74 -7.99 24.28 -7.59
CA VAL A 74 -8.65 25.45 -8.16
C VAL A 74 -8.40 26.60 -7.19
N LEU A 75 -7.80 27.68 -7.68
CA LEU A 75 -7.62 28.92 -6.95
C LEU A 75 -8.48 30.00 -7.62
N GLU A 76 -9.33 30.64 -6.84
CA GLU A 76 -10.05 31.83 -7.25
C GLU A 76 -9.32 33.06 -6.73
N GLU A 77 -9.00 34.00 -7.62
CA GLU A 77 -8.33 35.24 -7.28
C GLU A 77 -9.15 36.04 -6.26
N PRO A 78 -8.49 36.88 -5.43
CA PRO A 78 -9.19 37.72 -4.48
C PRO A 78 -10.28 38.55 -5.14
N ASP A 79 -11.45 38.56 -4.54
CA ASP A 79 -12.55 39.46 -4.92
C ASP A 79 -12.29 40.91 -4.46
N ASP A 80 -13.26 41.80 -4.71
CA ASP A 80 -13.19 43.23 -4.32
C ASP A 80 -13.04 43.42 -2.79
N GLU A 81 -13.38 42.40 -1.98
CA GLU A 81 -13.28 42.41 -0.52
C GLU A 81 -11.96 41.74 -0.05
N GLY A 82 -11.12 41.33 -0.99
CA GLY A 82 -9.85 40.65 -0.73
C GLY A 82 -9.99 39.18 -0.30
N LYS A 83 -11.15 38.58 -0.50
CA LYS A 83 -11.39 37.16 -0.19
C LYS A 83 -11.02 36.29 -1.39
N TRP A 84 -10.24 35.25 -1.15
CA TRP A 84 -9.89 34.24 -2.15
C TRP A 84 -10.28 32.83 -1.71
N VAL A 85 -10.40 31.91 -2.67
CA VAL A 85 -10.86 30.53 -2.44
C VAL A 85 -9.88 29.54 -3.02
N VAL A 86 -9.67 28.45 -2.29
CA VAL A 86 -8.97 27.26 -2.75
C VAL A 86 -9.86 26.05 -2.62
N GLU A 87 -9.87 25.21 -3.64
CA GLU A 87 -10.52 23.91 -3.58
C GLU A 87 -9.65 22.83 -4.23
N THR A 88 -9.84 21.60 -3.79
CA THR A 88 -9.25 20.41 -4.39
C THR A 88 -10.25 19.25 -4.30
N TYR A 89 -9.86 18.10 -4.84
CA TYR A 89 -10.73 16.94 -4.92
C TYR A 89 -9.94 15.72 -4.43
N THR A 90 -10.54 14.88 -3.59
CA THR A 90 -9.84 13.74 -3.02
C THR A 90 -10.78 12.56 -2.77
N TRP A 91 -10.19 11.38 -2.77
CA TRP A 91 -10.74 10.17 -2.17
C TRP A 91 -10.25 10.06 -0.73
N SER A 92 -11.12 9.64 0.18
CA SER A 92 -10.75 9.34 1.57
C SER A 92 -11.29 7.96 1.96
N PRO A 93 -10.44 6.97 2.30
CA PRO A 93 -8.98 7.04 2.23
C PRO A 93 -8.45 7.15 0.79
N ASP A 94 -7.21 7.61 0.66
CA ASP A 94 -6.48 7.71 -0.61
C ASP A 94 -5.73 6.42 -0.97
N GLN A 95 -5.76 5.41 -0.09
CA GLN A 95 -5.17 4.10 -0.33
C GLN A 95 -5.98 2.98 0.30
N ILE A 96 -6.19 1.91 -0.45
CA ILE A 96 -6.80 0.65 -0.03
C ILE A 96 -5.77 -0.46 -0.21
N VAL A 97 -5.58 -1.30 0.81
CA VAL A 97 -4.65 -2.44 0.76
C VAL A 97 -5.39 -3.74 0.98
N VAL A 98 -5.28 -4.67 0.05
CA VAL A 98 -5.90 -6.01 0.09
C VAL A 98 -4.94 -7.05 -0.47
N HIS A 99 -5.29 -8.34 -0.42
CA HIS A 99 -4.51 -9.40 -1.04
C HIS A 99 -5.18 -9.93 -2.31
N GLU A 100 -4.37 -10.50 -3.18
CA GLU A 100 -4.83 -11.20 -4.39
C GLU A 100 -5.93 -12.20 -4.05
N GLY A 101 -7.02 -12.15 -4.81
CA GLY A 101 -8.19 -13.01 -4.65
C GLY A 101 -9.20 -12.54 -3.59
N ASP A 102 -8.91 -11.48 -2.82
CA ASP A 102 -9.89 -10.91 -1.87
C ASP A 102 -11.08 -10.33 -2.63
N THR A 103 -12.27 -10.44 -2.03
CA THR A 103 -13.47 -9.74 -2.49
C THR A 103 -13.54 -8.39 -1.79
N VAL A 104 -13.64 -7.32 -2.56
CA VAL A 104 -13.76 -5.95 -2.07
C VAL A 104 -15.18 -5.46 -2.32
N ASN A 105 -15.93 -5.18 -1.25
CA ASN A 105 -17.16 -4.43 -1.29
C ASN A 105 -16.82 -2.98 -0.92
N LEU A 106 -16.85 -2.09 -1.88
CA LEU A 106 -16.49 -0.69 -1.72
C LEU A 106 -17.76 0.15 -1.67
N GLU A 107 -17.97 0.82 -0.54
CA GLU A 107 -19.11 1.68 -0.28
C GLU A 107 -18.64 3.15 -0.31
N ILE A 108 -19.02 3.88 -1.35
CA ILE A 108 -18.52 5.24 -1.60
C ILE A 108 -19.61 6.27 -1.37
N LEU A 109 -19.42 7.16 -0.41
CA LEU A 109 -20.30 8.29 -0.17
C LEU A 109 -19.82 9.51 -0.97
N GLY A 110 -20.67 10.07 -1.81
CA GLY A 110 -20.46 11.39 -2.41
C GLY A 110 -20.76 12.49 -1.39
N VAL A 111 -19.72 13.07 -0.77
CA VAL A 111 -19.92 14.10 0.27
C VAL A 111 -20.31 15.43 -0.38
N ASN A 112 -19.53 15.91 -1.33
CA ASN A 112 -19.81 17.13 -2.08
C ASN A 112 -19.21 17.04 -3.50
N GLY A 113 -19.25 18.14 -4.27
CA GLY A 113 -19.12 18.05 -5.72
C GLY A 113 -20.45 17.58 -6.35
N LYS A 114 -20.62 17.73 -7.65
CA LYS A 114 -21.88 17.34 -8.31
C LYS A 114 -21.92 15.84 -8.61
N SER A 115 -20.90 15.36 -9.29
CA SER A 115 -20.70 13.94 -9.63
C SER A 115 -19.23 13.69 -9.95
N HIS A 116 -18.80 12.44 -9.75
CA HIS A 116 -17.45 11.98 -9.99
C HIS A 116 -17.50 10.74 -10.89
N ASP A 117 -17.23 10.94 -12.18
CA ASP A 117 -17.12 9.84 -13.16
C ASP A 117 -15.77 9.16 -12.96
N SER A 118 -15.77 7.90 -12.61
CA SER A 118 -14.61 7.25 -12.04
C SER A 118 -14.40 5.83 -12.55
N SER A 119 -13.19 5.30 -12.34
CA SER A 119 -12.80 3.92 -12.64
C SER A 119 -11.81 3.39 -11.62
N ILE A 120 -11.66 2.05 -11.58
CA ILE A 120 -10.58 1.39 -10.86
C ILE A 120 -9.80 0.57 -11.89
N GLU A 121 -8.56 0.97 -12.16
CA GLU A 121 -7.72 0.32 -13.18
C GLU A 121 -7.72 -1.20 -13.01
N GLY A 122 -8.02 -1.92 -14.10
CA GLY A 122 -8.01 -3.39 -14.13
C GLY A 122 -9.11 -4.09 -13.33
N HIS A 123 -10.02 -3.35 -12.66
CA HIS A 123 -11.05 -3.93 -11.79
C HIS A 123 -12.47 -3.43 -12.11
N VAL A 124 -12.66 -2.12 -12.29
CA VAL A 124 -13.97 -1.53 -12.59
C VAL A 124 -13.81 -0.47 -13.68
N ASP A 125 -14.38 -0.73 -14.85
CA ASP A 125 -14.21 0.13 -16.02
C ASP A 125 -14.81 1.53 -15.81
N SER A 126 -15.99 1.61 -15.18
CA SER A 126 -16.64 2.89 -14.88
C SER A 126 -17.67 2.79 -13.77
N PHE A 127 -17.77 3.85 -12.97
CA PHE A 127 -18.83 4.09 -12.01
C PHE A 127 -19.01 5.59 -11.78
N VAL A 128 -20.13 5.98 -11.20
CA VAL A 128 -20.42 7.38 -10.89
C VAL A 128 -20.75 7.53 -9.41
N VAL A 129 -20.10 8.48 -8.75
CA VAL A 129 -20.42 8.88 -7.38
C VAL A 129 -21.12 10.23 -7.41
N GLU A 130 -22.38 10.28 -7.01
CA GLU A 130 -23.16 11.51 -6.94
C GLU A 130 -23.22 12.06 -5.52
N ARG A 131 -23.25 13.39 -5.40
CA ARG A 131 -23.37 14.06 -4.10
C ARG A 131 -24.58 13.59 -3.30
N GLY A 132 -24.35 13.27 -2.03
CA GLY A 132 -25.40 12.81 -1.09
C GLY A 132 -25.89 11.40 -1.34
N LYS A 133 -25.24 10.63 -2.23
CA LYS A 133 -25.61 9.24 -2.51
C LYS A 133 -24.48 8.29 -2.12
N LEU A 134 -24.87 7.06 -1.78
CA LEU A 134 -23.96 5.94 -1.60
C LEU A 134 -23.88 5.17 -2.92
N THR A 135 -22.67 4.93 -3.40
CA THR A 135 -22.37 4.06 -4.54
C THR A 135 -21.70 2.81 -4.04
N SER A 136 -22.28 1.64 -4.31
CA SER A 136 -21.78 0.34 -3.88
C SER A 136 -21.17 -0.40 -5.06
N LEU A 137 -19.93 -0.87 -4.92
CA LEU A 137 -19.20 -1.67 -5.90
C LEU A 137 -18.76 -2.97 -5.25
N SER A 138 -18.67 -4.05 -6.06
CA SER A 138 -18.06 -5.30 -5.62
C SER A 138 -17.18 -5.86 -6.72
N PHE A 139 -15.94 -6.19 -6.38
CA PHE A 139 -14.98 -6.80 -7.30
C PHE A 139 -14.03 -7.73 -6.56
N VAL A 140 -13.33 -8.58 -7.31
CA VAL A 140 -12.26 -9.43 -6.77
C VAL A 140 -10.93 -8.75 -7.08
N ALA A 141 -10.07 -8.60 -6.06
CA ALA A 141 -8.72 -8.08 -6.23
C ALA A 141 -7.91 -9.03 -7.13
N GLY A 142 -7.44 -8.52 -8.26
CA GLY A 142 -6.71 -9.27 -9.28
C GLY A 142 -5.27 -9.58 -8.85
N SER A 143 -4.36 -9.60 -9.83
CA SER A 143 -2.94 -9.84 -9.60
C SER A 143 -2.30 -8.78 -8.71
N PRO A 144 -1.20 -9.13 -7.99
CA PRO A 144 -0.47 -8.15 -7.18
C PRO A 144 -0.01 -6.95 -8.00
N GLY A 145 -0.19 -5.75 -7.42
CA GLY A 145 0.15 -4.50 -8.09
C GLY A 145 -0.43 -3.28 -7.39
N VAL A 146 -0.19 -2.12 -7.98
CA VAL A 146 -0.81 -0.85 -7.56
C VAL A 146 -1.67 -0.37 -8.71
N TYR A 147 -2.95 -0.20 -8.44
CA TYR A 147 -3.96 0.21 -9.40
C TYR A 147 -4.56 1.54 -8.96
N LYS A 148 -4.85 2.41 -9.89
CA LYS A 148 -5.39 3.73 -9.56
C LYS A 148 -6.91 3.71 -9.52
N ILE A 149 -7.45 4.42 -8.53
CA ILE A 149 -8.86 4.81 -8.46
C ILE A 149 -8.91 6.27 -8.92
N ILE A 150 -9.45 6.53 -10.10
CA ILE A 150 -9.34 7.83 -10.77
C ILE A 150 -10.72 8.43 -10.98
N CYS A 151 -10.88 9.69 -10.60
CA CYS A 151 -11.99 10.52 -11.07
C CYS A 151 -11.56 11.25 -12.34
N SER A 152 -12.24 11.01 -13.46
CA SER A 152 -11.91 11.64 -14.75
C SER A 152 -12.28 13.13 -14.83
N ASN A 153 -13.14 13.60 -13.92
CA ASN A 153 -13.58 15.00 -13.87
C ASN A 153 -12.53 15.91 -13.20
N HIS A 154 -11.68 15.33 -12.31
CA HIS A 154 -10.78 16.10 -11.44
C HIS A 154 -9.35 15.55 -11.40
N PRO A 155 -8.70 15.27 -12.56
CA PRO A 155 -7.32 14.84 -12.58
C PRO A 155 -6.37 16.01 -12.32
N PRO A 156 -5.18 15.79 -11.72
CA PRO A 156 -4.72 14.55 -11.12
C PRO A 156 -5.11 14.41 -9.64
N ALA A 157 -5.74 15.43 -9.04
CA ALA A 157 -5.95 15.50 -7.59
C ALA A 157 -6.78 14.33 -7.06
N MET A 158 -7.88 14.01 -7.72
CA MET A 158 -8.79 12.97 -7.26
C MET A 158 -8.36 11.58 -7.75
N THR A 159 -7.23 11.14 -7.22
CA THR A 159 -6.63 9.82 -7.47
C THR A 159 -6.30 9.14 -6.14
N ALA A 160 -6.72 7.89 -6.00
CA ALA A 160 -6.36 7.01 -4.88
C ALA A 160 -5.73 5.73 -5.42
N GLU A 161 -5.23 4.88 -4.53
CA GLU A 161 -4.54 3.65 -4.88
C GLU A 161 -5.25 2.42 -4.29
N LEU A 162 -5.44 1.41 -5.13
CA LEU A 162 -5.72 0.04 -4.71
C LEU A 162 -4.42 -0.75 -4.78
N VAL A 163 -3.87 -1.12 -3.64
CA VAL A 163 -2.67 -1.94 -3.51
C VAL A 163 -3.08 -3.39 -3.30
N VAL A 164 -2.76 -4.24 -4.25
CA VAL A 164 -2.99 -5.68 -4.16
C VAL A 164 -1.67 -6.36 -3.81
N LEU A 165 -1.61 -6.97 -2.64
CA LEU A 165 -0.45 -7.72 -2.16
C LEU A 165 -0.51 -9.17 -2.63
N PRO A 166 0.64 -9.82 -2.85
CA PRO A 166 0.65 -11.25 -3.12
C PRO A 166 0.16 -12.04 -1.90
N ARG A 167 -0.41 -13.21 -2.17
CA ARG A 167 -0.95 -14.09 -1.14
C ARG A 167 -0.02 -15.28 -0.89
#